data_c6952c60a30b60f6d7dbc2b96686c372
#
_entry.id   c6952c60a30b60f6d7dbc2b96686c372
#
_cell.length_a   1.000
_cell.length_b   1.000
_cell.length_c   1.000
_cell.angle_alpha   90.00
_cell.angle_beta   90.00
_cell.angle_gamma   90.00
#
_symmetry.space_group_name_H-M   'P 1'
#
loop_
_entity.id
_entity.type
_entity.pdbx_description
1 polymer ?
#
loop_
_entity_poly.entity_id
_entity_poly.type
_entity_poly.pdbx_seq_one_letter_code
_entity_poly.pdbx_strand_id
1 'polypeptide(L)'
;MRAALLQVTSGIDPAVNAGMLVRAIHEAKQGGADMLFTPEMVGCLDRNRERASASLTDEAHDAVLAAVRQAAQEARLWVHVGSLGLKGERADGRWSNRSFIVDDTGALRARYDKIHLFDVDLPDGVSWRESAVYAGGD
;
A
#
# COMPACT_ATOMS: atom_id res chain seq x y z
N MET A 1 7.59 -12.71 -18.71
CA MET A 1 7.16 -11.58 -17.86
C MET A 1 8.38 -10.78 -17.43
N ARG A 2 8.36 -9.47 -17.66
CA ARG A 2 9.36 -8.51 -17.17
C ARG A 2 8.78 -7.79 -15.97
N ALA A 3 9.37 -7.96 -14.78
CA ALA A 3 8.96 -7.27 -13.56
C ALA A 3 9.77 -5.99 -13.37
N ALA A 4 9.10 -4.90 -13.04
CA ALA A 4 9.72 -3.69 -12.49
C ALA A 4 9.56 -3.70 -10.97
N LEU A 5 10.61 -3.36 -10.25
CA LEU A 5 10.62 -3.27 -8.79
C LEU A 5 10.83 -1.82 -8.38
N LEU A 6 9.88 -1.27 -7.63
CA LEU A 6 9.98 0.06 -7.06
C LEU A 6 10.58 -0.01 -5.65
N GLN A 7 11.78 0.54 -5.50
CA GLN A 7 12.41 0.69 -4.18
C GLN A 7 12.41 2.16 -3.80
N VAL A 8 11.61 2.51 -2.79
CA VAL A 8 11.42 3.89 -2.32
C VAL A 8 11.26 3.93 -0.80
N THR A 9 11.45 5.09 -0.22
CA THR A 9 11.02 5.39 1.14
C THR A 9 9.67 6.10 1.07
N SER A 10 8.62 5.43 1.54
CA SER A 10 7.28 6.03 1.62
C SER A 10 7.27 7.19 2.60
N GLY A 11 6.65 8.28 2.20
CA GLY A 11 6.45 9.46 3.05
C GLY A 11 5.16 9.36 3.88
N ILE A 12 4.91 10.40 4.65
CA ILE A 12 3.72 10.53 5.51
C ILE A 12 2.51 11.13 4.78
N ASP A 13 2.71 11.70 3.59
CA ASP A 13 1.67 12.36 2.80
C ASP A 13 1.19 11.43 1.67
N PRO A 14 -0.08 10.92 1.74
CA PRO A 14 -0.63 10.05 0.73
C PRO A 14 -0.67 10.68 -0.68
N ALA A 15 -0.90 11.99 -0.79
CA ALA A 15 -0.98 12.64 -2.09
C ALA A 15 0.39 12.70 -2.79
N VAL A 16 1.45 12.95 -2.04
CA VAL A 16 2.83 12.91 -2.55
C VAL A 16 3.20 11.49 -2.98
N ASN A 17 2.86 10.48 -2.16
CA ASN A 17 3.12 9.08 -2.47
C ASN A 17 2.32 8.62 -3.71
N ALA A 18 1.05 9.01 -3.84
CA ALA A 18 0.25 8.73 -5.02
C ALA A 18 0.89 9.29 -6.29
N GLY A 19 1.33 10.56 -6.26
CA GLY A 19 2.03 11.16 -7.39
C GLY A 19 3.34 10.45 -7.76
N MET A 20 4.08 9.96 -6.79
CA MET A 20 5.28 9.14 -7.01
C MET A 20 4.93 7.80 -7.66
N LEU A 21 3.88 7.12 -7.18
CA LEU A 21 3.42 5.84 -7.73
C LEU A 21 2.94 5.97 -9.18
N VAL A 22 2.17 7.02 -9.49
CA VAL A 22 1.72 7.30 -10.87
C VAL A 22 2.92 7.43 -11.82
N ARG A 23 3.93 8.20 -11.44
CA ARG A 23 5.17 8.33 -12.24
C ARG A 23 5.88 6.98 -12.41
N ALA A 24 6.04 6.22 -11.33
CA ALA A 24 6.69 4.90 -11.38
C ALA A 24 5.95 3.90 -12.28
N ILE A 25 4.62 3.92 -12.31
CA ILE A 25 3.81 3.08 -13.21
C ILE A 25 4.12 3.42 -14.68
N HIS A 26 4.12 4.69 -15.04
CA HIS A 26 4.42 5.11 -16.41
C HIS A 26 5.89 4.81 -16.81
N GLU A 27 6.85 5.03 -15.91
CA GLU A 27 8.27 4.70 -16.13
C GLU A 27 8.47 3.19 -16.32
N ALA A 28 7.82 2.35 -15.49
CA ALA A 28 7.87 0.90 -15.63
C ALA A 28 7.34 0.44 -17.00
N LYS A 29 6.22 1.04 -17.45
CA LYS A 29 5.67 0.74 -18.77
C LYS A 29 6.61 1.16 -19.90
N GLN A 30 7.20 2.36 -19.83
CA GLN A 30 8.18 2.82 -20.80
C GLN A 30 9.43 1.93 -20.85
N GLY A 31 9.83 1.36 -19.69
CA GLY A 31 10.89 0.35 -19.59
C GLY A 31 10.51 -1.03 -20.10
N GLY A 32 9.27 -1.21 -20.59
CA GLY A 32 8.78 -2.47 -21.16
C GLY A 32 8.41 -3.51 -20.11
N ALA A 33 8.08 -3.11 -18.89
CA ALA A 33 7.60 -4.02 -17.87
C ALA A 33 6.19 -4.53 -18.18
N ASP A 34 5.91 -5.76 -17.75
CA ASP A 34 4.57 -6.35 -17.77
C ASP A 34 3.83 -6.09 -16.45
N MET A 35 4.59 -5.92 -15.35
CA MET A 35 4.06 -5.68 -14.01
C MET A 35 5.03 -4.87 -13.16
N LEU A 36 4.48 -3.92 -12.39
CA LEU A 36 5.20 -3.16 -11.35
C LEU A 36 4.89 -3.73 -9.97
N PHE A 37 5.93 -3.89 -9.14
CA PHE A 37 5.84 -4.26 -7.73
C PHE A 37 6.28 -3.09 -6.86
N THR A 38 5.47 -2.75 -5.86
CA THR A 38 5.76 -1.67 -4.92
C THR A 38 5.97 -2.20 -3.50
N PRO A 39 6.63 -1.45 -2.60
CA PRO A 39 6.87 -1.91 -1.24
C PRO A 39 5.63 -1.91 -0.35
N GLU A 40 5.76 -2.47 0.85
CA GLU A 40 4.79 -2.38 1.94
C GLU A 40 4.54 -0.92 2.34
N MET A 41 3.29 -0.61 2.76
CA MET A 41 2.86 0.71 3.26
C MET A 41 3.22 1.87 2.32
N VAL A 42 3.09 1.63 1.01
CA VAL A 42 3.54 2.58 -0.02
C VAL A 42 2.67 3.84 -0.09
N GLY A 43 1.46 3.80 0.45
CA GLY A 43 0.54 4.95 0.47
C GLY A 43 0.82 5.95 1.59
N CYS A 44 1.22 5.46 2.75
CA CYS A 44 1.53 6.30 3.91
C CYS A 44 2.33 5.47 4.92
N LEU A 45 3.51 5.95 5.31
CA LEU A 45 4.32 5.34 6.35
C LEU A 45 4.61 6.38 7.43
N ASP A 46 3.78 6.42 8.46
CA ASP A 46 3.87 7.39 9.56
C ASP A 46 3.93 6.68 10.92
N ARG A 47 4.97 7.00 11.71
CA ARG A 47 5.11 6.52 13.09
C ARG A 47 4.15 7.18 14.08
N ASN A 48 3.61 8.35 13.73
CA ASN A 48 2.60 9.03 14.53
C ASN A 48 1.21 8.50 14.16
N ARG A 49 0.66 7.65 15.05
CA ARG A 49 -0.63 6.97 14.83
C ARG A 49 -1.79 7.95 14.64
N GLU A 50 -1.83 9.05 15.39
CA GLU A 50 -2.91 10.03 15.31
C GLU A 50 -2.90 10.73 13.93
N ARG A 51 -1.71 11.17 13.48
CA ARG A 51 -1.53 11.78 12.16
C ARG A 51 -1.83 10.78 11.04
N ALA A 52 -1.33 9.55 11.14
CA ALA A 52 -1.65 8.48 10.18
C ALA A 52 -3.16 8.24 10.10
N SER A 53 -3.84 8.15 11.27
CA SER A 53 -5.29 7.97 11.33
C SER A 53 -6.08 9.06 10.62
N ALA A 54 -5.59 10.30 10.63
CA ALA A 54 -6.23 11.40 9.92
C ALA A 54 -6.13 11.26 8.39
N SER A 55 -5.11 10.55 7.90
CA SER A 55 -4.81 10.37 6.47
C SER A 55 -5.34 9.08 5.88
N LEU A 56 -5.65 8.06 6.71
CA LEU A 56 -6.13 6.76 6.25
C LEU A 56 -7.65 6.73 6.12
N THR A 57 -8.13 6.01 5.11
CA THR A 57 -9.56 5.78 4.82
C THR A 57 -9.82 4.29 4.61
N ASP A 58 -11.06 3.93 4.30
CA ASP A 58 -11.40 2.59 3.82
C ASP A 58 -10.98 2.41 2.35
N GLU A 59 -11.06 1.17 1.84
CA GLU A 59 -10.67 0.82 0.48
C GLU A 59 -11.42 1.64 -0.59
N ALA A 60 -12.70 1.91 -0.38
CA ALA A 60 -13.54 2.58 -1.38
C ALA A 60 -13.17 4.07 -1.53
N HIS A 61 -12.60 4.67 -0.50
CA HIS A 61 -12.26 6.09 -0.45
C HIS A 61 -10.76 6.37 -0.45
N ASP A 62 -9.91 5.32 -0.59
CA ASP A 62 -8.47 5.51 -0.60
C ASP A 62 -7.99 6.15 -1.89
N ALA A 63 -7.48 7.39 -1.78
CA ALA A 63 -7.04 8.19 -2.93
C ALA A 63 -5.78 7.63 -3.60
N VAL A 64 -4.90 6.94 -2.85
CA VAL A 64 -3.70 6.32 -3.40
C VAL A 64 -4.09 5.13 -4.27
N LEU A 65 -4.98 4.27 -3.77
CA LEU A 65 -5.49 3.14 -4.54
C LEU A 65 -6.23 3.60 -5.79
N ALA A 66 -7.05 4.65 -5.69
CA ALA A 66 -7.74 5.22 -6.83
C ALA A 66 -6.76 5.73 -7.90
N ALA A 67 -5.71 6.45 -7.50
CA ALA A 67 -4.68 6.96 -8.41
C ALA A 67 -3.89 5.82 -9.09
N VAL A 68 -3.52 4.77 -8.32
CA VAL A 68 -2.84 3.59 -8.88
C VAL A 68 -3.71 2.86 -9.89
N ARG A 69 -5.00 2.67 -9.61
CA ARG A 69 -5.94 2.02 -10.52
C ARG A 69 -6.10 2.79 -11.84
N GLN A 70 -6.21 4.10 -11.74
CA GLN A 70 -6.28 4.97 -12.92
C GLN A 70 -5.00 4.88 -13.75
N ALA A 71 -3.83 5.04 -13.12
CA ALA A 71 -2.55 4.97 -13.81
C ALA A 71 -2.27 3.59 -14.42
N ALA A 72 -2.66 2.50 -13.75
CA ALA A 72 -2.57 1.14 -14.28
C ALA A 72 -3.38 0.97 -15.58
N GLN A 73 -4.60 1.52 -15.60
CA GLN A 73 -5.47 1.54 -16.79
C GLN A 73 -4.86 2.36 -17.92
N GLU A 74 -4.40 3.58 -17.64
CA GLU A 74 -3.81 4.49 -18.63
C GLU A 74 -2.54 3.90 -19.25
N ALA A 75 -1.66 3.34 -18.41
CA ALA A 75 -0.41 2.73 -18.84
C ALA A 75 -0.56 1.32 -19.42
N ARG A 76 -1.74 0.69 -19.28
CA ARG A 76 -1.95 -0.73 -19.61
C ARG A 76 -0.88 -1.60 -18.93
N LEU A 77 -0.74 -1.47 -17.61
CA LEU A 77 0.27 -2.16 -16.81
C LEU A 77 -0.37 -2.79 -15.58
N TRP A 78 -0.01 -4.04 -15.31
CA TRP A 78 -0.35 -4.67 -14.04
C TRP A 78 0.46 -4.08 -12.88
N VAL A 79 -0.16 -3.90 -11.73
CA VAL A 79 0.49 -3.34 -10.53
C VAL A 79 0.19 -4.22 -9.31
N HIS A 80 1.25 -4.67 -8.64
CA HIS A 80 1.18 -5.18 -7.28
C HIS A 80 1.44 -4.02 -6.33
N VAL A 81 0.40 -3.56 -5.63
CA VAL A 81 0.52 -2.64 -4.51
C VAL A 81 0.95 -3.45 -3.30
N GLY A 82 2.18 -3.28 -2.85
CA GLY A 82 2.79 -4.08 -1.78
C GLY A 82 1.97 -4.04 -0.49
N SER A 83 1.55 -2.86 -0.02
CA SER A 83 0.34 -2.69 0.77
C SER A 83 -0.04 -1.21 1.00
N LEU A 84 -1.28 -1.03 1.47
CA LEU A 84 -1.82 0.22 2.01
C LEU A 84 -2.37 -0.03 3.42
N GLY A 85 -2.25 0.96 4.28
CA GLY A 85 -2.97 0.99 5.56
C GLY A 85 -4.40 1.47 5.32
N LEU A 86 -5.39 0.70 5.75
CA LEU A 86 -6.81 1.03 5.61
C LEU A 86 -7.49 1.04 6.96
N LYS A 87 -8.46 1.96 7.17
CA LYS A 87 -9.25 2.03 8.40
C LYS A 87 -10.74 2.05 8.10
N GLY A 88 -11.55 1.81 9.15
CA GLY A 88 -13.01 1.89 9.05
C GLY A 88 -13.69 0.62 8.58
N GLU A 89 -12.94 -0.43 8.25
CA GLU A 89 -13.49 -1.69 7.74
C GLU A 89 -13.76 -2.75 8.81
N ARG A 90 -13.13 -2.59 10.00
CA ARG A 90 -13.18 -3.61 11.06
C ARG A 90 -13.98 -3.13 12.26
N ALA A 91 -14.79 -4.05 12.81
CA ALA A 91 -15.62 -3.77 13.99
C ALA A 91 -14.80 -3.48 15.27
N ASP A 92 -13.57 -4.01 15.35
CA ASP A 92 -12.67 -3.79 16.48
C ASP A 92 -11.87 -2.46 16.39
N GLY A 93 -12.12 -1.68 15.32
CA GLY A 93 -11.48 -0.37 15.11
C GLY A 93 -10.01 -0.43 14.72
N ARG A 94 -9.41 -1.62 14.60
CA ARG A 94 -8.05 -1.77 14.08
C ARG A 94 -8.02 -1.58 12.58
N TRP A 95 -6.85 -1.26 12.06
CA TRP A 95 -6.61 -1.04 10.64
C TRP A 95 -6.27 -2.35 9.95
N SER A 96 -6.40 -2.38 8.62
CA SER A 96 -5.90 -3.46 7.78
C SER A 96 -4.61 -3.02 7.07
N ASN A 97 -3.61 -3.93 7.00
CA ASN A 97 -2.43 -3.80 6.15
C ASN A 97 -2.70 -4.68 4.92
N ARG A 98 -3.19 -4.07 3.82
CA ARG A 98 -3.75 -4.78 2.66
C ARG A 98 -2.94 -4.58 1.40
N SER A 99 -2.54 -5.70 0.78
CA SER A 99 -1.95 -5.74 -0.55
C SER A 99 -3.02 -5.86 -1.63
N PHE A 100 -2.72 -5.38 -2.84
CA PHE A 100 -3.63 -5.45 -3.97
C PHE A 100 -2.92 -5.90 -5.25
N ILE A 101 -3.66 -6.61 -6.10
CA ILE A 101 -3.32 -6.78 -7.51
C ILE A 101 -4.30 -5.97 -8.34
N VAL A 102 -3.77 -5.03 -9.10
CA VAL A 102 -4.50 -4.20 -10.06
C VAL A 102 -4.10 -4.64 -11.46
N ASP A 103 -5.06 -4.93 -12.33
CA ASP A 103 -4.77 -5.30 -13.71
C ASP A 103 -4.60 -4.08 -14.63
N ASP A 104 -4.29 -4.35 -15.88
CA ASP A 104 -4.08 -3.35 -16.94
C ASP A 104 -5.36 -2.61 -17.39
N THR A 105 -6.52 -2.95 -16.81
CA THR A 105 -7.78 -2.21 -16.95
C THR A 105 -8.11 -1.37 -15.71
N GLY A 106 -7.24 -1.38 -14.68
CA GLY A 106 -7.47 -0.73 -13.40
C GLY A 106 -8.41 -1.49 -12.46
N ALA A 107 -8.77 -2.74 -12.80
CA ALA A 107 -9.63 -3.56 -11.96
C ALA A 107 -8.83 -4.26 -10.85
N LEU A 108 -9.40 -4.33 -9.64
CA LEU A 108 -8.84 -5.09 -8.52
C LEU A 108 -9.08 -6.58 -8.75
N ARG A 109 -8.00 -7.37 -8.86
CA ARG A 109 -8.04 -8.81 -9.11
C ARG A 109 -7.82 -9.65 -7.87
N ALA A 110 -7.06 -9.15 -6.92
CA ALA A 110 -6.82 -9.82 -5.65
C ALA A 110 -6.60 -8.81 -4.52
N ARG A 111 -6.90 -9.25 -3.30
CA ARG A 111 -6.62 -8.59 -2.03
C ARG A 111 -6.00 -9.60 -1.09
N TYR A 112 -5.09 -9.13 -0.27
CA TYR A 112 -4.49 -9.93 0.79
C TYR A 112 -4.25 -9.06 2.01
N ASP A 113 -4.85 -9.39 3.12
CA ASP A 113 -4.57 -8.78 4.41
C ASP A 113 -3.41 -9.49 5.08
N LYS A 114 -2.40 -8.74 5.49
CA LYS A 114 -1.21 -9.27 6.16
C LYS A 114 -1.62 -10.10 7.38
N ILE A 115 -1.24 -11.38 7.38
CA ILE A 115 -1.59 -12.35 8.44
C ILE A 115 -0.63 -12.20 9.62
N HIS A 116 0.70 -12.20 9.35
CA HIS A 116 1.74 -12.15 10.38
C HIS A 116 2.17 -10.71 10.64
N LEU A 117 1.81 -10.19 11.81
CA LEU A 117 2.12 -8.83 12.22
C LEU A 117 3.51 -8.74 12.83
N PHE A 118 4.15 -7.60 12.66
CA PHE A 118 5.48 -7.35 13.18
C PHE A 118 5.42 -6.92 14.66
N ASP A 119 5.42 -7.91 15.55
CA ASP A 119 5.53 -7.71 16.98
C ASP A 119 6.90 -8.19 17.45
N VAL A 120 7.74 -7.31 17.98
CA VAL A 120 9.11 -7.63 18.39
C VAL A 120 9.50 -6.90 19.67
N ASP A 121 10.25 -7.59 20.51
CA ASP A 121 10.98 -7.04 21.64
C ASP A 121 12.46 -7.00 21.29
N LEU A 122 13.06 -5.82 21.30
CA LEU A 122 14.47 -5.66 21.01
C LEU A 122 15.31 -5.76 22.29
N PRO A 123 16.58 -6.18 22.20
CA PRO A 123 17.47 -6.34 23.36
C PRO A 123 17.70 -5.05 24.15
N ASP A 124 17.55 -3.88 23.52
CA ASP A 124 17.66 -2.56 24.13
C ASP A 124 16.41 -2.13 24.92
N GLY A 125 15.40 -3.01 25.02
CA GLY A 125 14.14 -2.77 25.73
C GLY A 125 13.08 -2.03 24.90
N VAL A 126 13.34 -1.75 23.63
CA VAL A 126 12.34 -1.20 22.72
C VAL A 126 11.40 -2.32 22.26
N SER A 127 10.10 -2.10 22.43
CA SER A 127 9.05 -3.00 21.93
C SER A 127 8.32 -2.34 20.77
N TRP A 128 8.11 -3.10 19.71
CA TRP A 128 7.28 -2.71 18.59
C TRP A 128 6.09 -3.65 18.48
N ARG A 129 4.88 -3.11 18.36
CA ARG A 129 3.63 -3.88 18.31
C ARG A 129 2.76 -3.39 17.17
N GLU A 130 2.90 -4.01 16.00
CA GLU A 130 2.01 -3.75 14.85
C GLU A 130 0.58 -4.18 15.20
N SER A 131 0.40 -5.26 15.96
CA SER A 131 -0.91 -5.77 16.40
C SER A 131 -1.71 -4.80 17.28
N ALA A 132 -1.05 -3.81 17.88
CA ALA A 132 -1.75 -2.75 18.63
C ALA A 132 -2.55 -1.79 17.73
N VAL A 133 -2.24 -1.77 16.43
CA VAL A 133 -2.84 -0.85 15.45
C VAL A 133 -3.53 -1.61 14.33
N TYR A 134 -2.89 -2.64 13.80
CA TYR A 134 -3.38 -3.45 12.70
C TYR A 134 -3.94 -4.78 13.19
N ALA A 135 -4.96 -5.28 12.50
CA ALA A 135 -5.42 -6.64 12.70
C ALA A 135 -4.79 -7.57 11.66
N GLY A 136 -4.47 -8.78 12.07
CA GLY A 136 -4.10 -9.83 11.14
C GLY A 136 -5.26 -10.21 10.23
N GLY A 137 -4.96 -10.60 9.00
CA GLY A 137 -5.91 -11.25 8.09
C GLY A 137 -6.21 -12.69 8.52
N ASP A 138 -7.20 -13.29 7.88
CA ASP A 138 -7.62 -14.69 8.08
C ASP A 138 -6.83 -15.65 7.18
#